data_2ae7ba4592bf5fd0e28ebd659e841d9a
#
_entry.id   2ae7ba4592bf5fd0e28ebd659e841d9a
#
_cell.length_a   1.000
_cell.length_b   1.000
_cell.length_c   1.000
_cell.angle_alpha   90.00
_cell.angle_beta   90.00
_cell.angle_gamma   90.00
#
_symmetry.space_group_name_H-M   'P 1'
#
loop_
_entity.id
_entity.type
_entity.pdbx_description
1 polymer ?
#
loop_
_entity_poly.entity_id
_entity_poly.type
_entity_poly.pdbx_seq_one_letter_code
_entity_poly.pdbx_strand_id
1 'polypeptide(L)'
;MSTIDEKTIIEALSGLKHPQTGQDIISGDIVQGITIRDGNVGFLLAVRPDIAEAFEDVRLASEERIRALPGVLSATVVLTAHQSAPSLSSSGGSSKGKPPPDETIPEVFNRIKSVIAVASGKGGVGKSTVAVNLAAALAQMQGEDGQSVKIGLLDADIYGPSLPKLLNVTEKPELDEAKKIHPIERFGMQTMSIGFMVQEAQAMVWRGPMVQGALLQMLNDVAWPELDILVLDLPPGTGDIQLTIAQKIPVTGALVVTTPQNLAVADVRRSINMFDKTKTPVLGILENMAWMSGPNGERLHPFGTGGGESIAAETLNPFLGGLVLDPALQEAADAGQPVVTYAPESLAAGVFVELAQTLATAVKDLKS
;
A
#
# COMPACT_ATOMS: atom_id res chain seq x y z
N MET A 1 34.44 -3.63 -24.83
CA MET A 1 33.83 -2.81 -23.75
C MET A 1 34.15 -3.51 -22.46
N SER A 2 34.95 -2.91 -21.57
CA SER A 2 35.28 -3.52 -20.27
C SER A 2 33.99 -3.62 -19.47
N THR A 3 33.61 -4.84 -19.10
CA THR A 3 32.50 -5.09 -18.18
C THR A 3 32.93 -4.60 -16.81
N ILE A 4 32.17 -3.66 -16.25
CA ILE A 4 32.35 -3.20 -14.86
C ILE A 4 32.01 -4.38 -13.96
N ASP A 5 32.92 -4.71 -13.04
CA ASP A 5 32.73 -5.78 -12.05
C ASP A 5 32.71 -5.21 -10.61
N GLU A 6 32.28 -6.02 -9.67
CA GLU A 6 32.19 -5.64 -8.25
C GLU A 6 33.55 -5.25 -7.68
N LYS A 7 34.64 -5.88 -8.13
CA LYS A 7 36.00 -5.57 -7.71
C LYS A 7 36.40 -4.15 -8.10
N THR A 8 36.08 -3.72 -9.32
CA THR A 8 36.32 -2.35 -9.80
C THR A 8 35.57 -1.33 -8.94
N ILE A 9 34.34 -1.64 -8.54
CA ILE A 9 33.53 -0.78 -7.64
C ILE A 9 34.19 -0.67 -6.27
N ILE A 10 34.60 -1.79 -5.68
CA ILE A 10 35.27 -1.83 -4.36
C ILE A 10 36.60 -1.03 -4.41
N GLU A 11 37.40 -1.19 -5.47
CA GLU A 11 38.64 -0.45 -5.65
C GLU A 11 38.38 1.06 -5.76
N ALA A 12 37.34 1.48 -6.48
CA ALA A 12 36.97 2.91 -6.61
C ALA A 12 36.49 3.53 -5.28
N LEU A 13 35.83 2.75 -4.43
CA LEU A 13 35.36 3.19 -3.12
C LEU A 13 36.45 3.16 -2.04
N SER A 14 37.54 2.43 -2.27
CA SER A 14 38.70 2.36 -1.36
C SER A 14 39.27 3.76 -1.08
N GLY A 15 39.62 4.02 0.16
CA GLY A 15 40.12 5.32 0.63
C GLY A 15 39.04 6.32 1.03
N LEU A 16 37.74 6.03 0.84
CA LEU A 16 36.68 6.78 1.51
C LEU A 16 36.62 6.40 2.98
N LYS A 17 36.56 7.41 3.86
CA LYS A 17 36.69 7.19 5.29
C LYS A 17 35.38 7.42 6.02
N HIS A 18 35.15 6.61 7.03
CA HIS A 18 34.09 6.80 8.00
C HIS A 18 34.30 8.14 8.74
N PRO A 19 33.32 9.05 8.75
CA PRO A 19 33.50 10.42 9.23
C PRO A 19 33.89 10.54 10.69
N GLN A 20 33.52 9.57 11.54
CA GLN A 20 33.84 9.59 12.97
C GLN A 20 35.06 8.74 13.34
N THR A 21 35.25 7.55 12.71
CA THR A 21 36.32 6.62 13.10
C THR A 21 37.57 6.74 12.25
N GLY A 22 37.49 7.37 11.08
CA GLY A 22 38.59 7.47 10.12
C GLY A 22 38.95 6.14 9.42
N GLN A 23 38.23 5.05 9.69
CA GLN A 23 38.41 3.76 9.00
C GLN A 23 37.88 3.82 7.57
N ASP A 24 38.44 2.99 6.69
CA ASP A 24 37.97 2.84 5.33
C ASP A 24 36.59 2.18 5.32
N ILE A 25 35.65 2.69 4.50
CA ILE A 25 34.26 2.20 4.45
C ILE A 25 34.16 0.77 3.92
N ILE A 26 35.15 0.30 3.14
CA ILE A 26 35.21 -1.08 2.66
C ILE A 26 35.64 -2.01 3.79
N SER A 27 36.71 -1.67 4.51
CA SER A 27 37.20 -2.47 5.63
C SER A 27 36.28 -2.47 6.84
N GLY A 28 35.39 -1.49 6.94
CA GLY A 28 34.38 -1.38 7.99
C GLY A 28 33.07 -2.14 7.70
N ASP A 29 33.00 -2.90 6.62
CA ASP A 29 31.80 -3.65 6.17
C ASP A 29 30.53 -2.79 5.99
N ILE A 30 30.77 -1.50 5.67
CA ILE A 30 29.70 -0.49 5.52
C ILE A 30 29.04 -0.60 4.13
N VAL A 31 29.81 -1.00 3.12
CA VAL A 31 29.30 -1.16 1.74
C VAL A 31 28.66 -2.53 1.59
N GLN A 32 27.37 -2.55 1.20
CA GLN A 32 26.60 -3.79 1.06
C GLN A 32 25.75 -3.78 -0.22
N GLY A 33 25.44 -4.96 -0.76
CA GLY A 33 24.47 -5.15 -1.83
C GLY A 33 24.83 -4.46 -3.15
N ILE A 34 26.09 -4.55 -3.59
CA ILE A 34 26.53 -4.01 -4.88
C ILE A 34 25.79 -4.73 -6.00
N THR A 35 25.09 -3.95 -6.84
CA THR A 35 24.35 -4.43 -8.00
C THR A 35 24.79 -3.66 -9.25
N ILE A 36 25.13 -4.38 -10.30
CA ILE A 36 25.57 -3.81 -11.59
C ILE A 36 24.65 -4.35 -12.68
N ARG A 37 23.93 -3.48 -13.39
CA ARG A 37 23.08 -3.84 -14.52
C ARG A 37 23.17 -2.78 -15.63
N ASP A 38 23.56 -3.19 -16.83
CA ASP A 38 23.57 -2.34 -18.02
C ASP A 38 24.23 -0.96 -17.79
N GLY A 39 25.35 -0.92 -17.08
CA GLY A 39 26.07 0.30 -16.75
C GLY A 39 25.46 1.12 -15.57
N ASN A 40 24.39 0.64 -14.95
CA ASN A 40 23.84 1.25 -13.75
C ASN A 40 24.38 0.51 -12.51
N VAL A 41 24.94 1.26 -11.57
CA VAL A 41 25.56 0.72 -10.34
C VAL A 41 24.76 1.20 -9.13
N GLY A 42 24.37 0.28 -8.28
CA GLY A 42 23.68 0.58 -7.01
C GLY A 42 24.30 -0.17 -5.84
N PHE A 43 24.40 0.45 -4.66
CA PHE A 43 24.79 -0.21 -3.43
C PHE A 43 24.31 0.54 -2.20
N LEU A 44 24.42 -0.12 -1.04
CA LEU A 44 23.98 0.40 0.24
C LEU A 44 25.19 0.77 1.10
N LEU A 45 25.06 1.89 1.86
CA LEU A 45 25.95 2.19 2.98
C LEU A 45 25.18 1.93 4.27
N ALA A 46 25.51 0.83 4.96
CA ALA A 46 24.89 0.42 6.21
C ALA A 46 25.51 1.20 7.38
N VAL A 47 24.76 2.13 7.95
CA VAL A 47 25.22 3.00 9.03
C VAL A 47 24.23 3.00 10.18
N ARG A 48 24.66 3.41 11.38
CA ARG A 48 23.74 3.60 12.50
C ARG A 48 22.90 4.86 12.31
N PRO A 49 21.65 4.91 12.82
CA PRO A 49 20.76 6.07 12.67
C PRO A 49 21.37 7.38 13.20
N ASP A 50 22.10 7.30 14.32
CA ASP A 50 22.70 8.45 15.00
C ASP A 50 23.85 9.13 14.24
N ILE A 51 24.38 8.49 13.21
CA ILE A 51 25.49 9.01 12.39
C ILE A 51 25.12 9.17 10.90
N ALA A 52 23.88 8.86 10.52
CA ALA A 52 23.45 8.88 9.11
C ALA A 52 23.65 10.25 8.44
N GLU A 53 23.40 11.35 9.16
CA GLU A 53 23.60 12.72 8.66
C GLU A 53 25.07 13.00 8.34
N ALA A 54 25.99 12.51 9.18
CA ALA A 54 27.44 12.68 8.96
C ALA A 54 27.96 11.84 7.77
N PHE A 55 27.19 10.84 7.29
CA PHE A 55 27.55 10.01 6.15
C PHE A 55 27.07 10.56 4.81
N GLU A 56 26.31 11.66 4.78
CA GLU A 56 25.80 12.20 3.53
C GLU A 56 26.93 12.65 2.58
N ASP A 57 28.00 13.25 3.10
CA ASP A 57 29.17 13.62 2.32
C ASP A 57 29.89 12.39 1.76
N VAL A 58 29.96 11.29 2.52
CA VAL A 58 30.56 10.02 2.07
C VAL A 58 29.67 9.38 1.00
N ARG A 59 28.35 9.47 1.13
CA ARG A 59 27.40 8.99 0.12
C ARG A 59 27.59 9.72 -1.22
N LEU A 60 27.63 11.05 -1.18
CA LEU A 60 27.83 11.87 -2.38
C LEU A 60 29.18 11.59 -3.03
N ALA A 61 30.27 11.53 -2.23
CA ALA A 61 31.60 11.20 -2.73
C ALA A 61 31.66 9.80 -3.35
N SER A 62 30.91 8.84 -2.79
CA SER A 62 30.80 7.50 -3.35
C SER A 62 30.09 7.50 -4.71
N GLU A 63 28.97 8.20 -4.85
CA GLU A 63 28.25 8.35 -6.13
C GLU A 63 29.15 9.00 -7.20
N GLU A 64 29.85 10.04 -6.85
CA GLU A 64 30.73 10.77 -7.78
C GLU A 64 31.88 9.89 -8.29
N ARG A 65 32.55 9.15 -7.38
CA ARG A 65 33.64 8.25 -7.75
C ARG A 65 33.18 7.11 -8.67
N ILE A 66 32.03 6.51 -8.38
CA ILE A 66 31.50 5.44 -9.22
C ILE A 66 31.03 5.97 -10.56
N ARG A 67 30.40 7.15 -10.61
CA ARG A 67 29.97 7.79 -11.86
C ARG A 67 31.13 8.16 -12.77
N ALA A 68 32.32 8.41 -12.22
CA ALA A 68 33.52 8.70 -12.97
C ALA A 68 34.17 7.47 -13.64
N LEU A 69 33.74 6.25 -13.30
CA LEU A 69 34.28 5.02 -13.90
C LEU A 69 33.82 4.84 -15.36
N PRO A 70 34.74 4.43 -16.27
CA PRO A 70 34.39 4.18 -17.66
C PRO A 70 33.32 3.08 -17.80
N GLY A 71 32.21 3.40 -18.45
CA GLY A 71 31.09 2.48 -18.70
C GLY A 71 29.97 2.55 -17.66
N VAL A 72 30.09 3.37 -16.61
CA VAL A 72 28.99 3.66 -15.69
C VAL A 72 28.07 4.72 -16.31
N LEU A 73 26.79 4.39 -16.42
CA LEU A 73 25.73 5.30 -16.88
C LEU A 73 25.08 6.04 -15.71
N SER A 74 24.89 5.35 -14.59
CA SER A 74 24.39 5.96 -13.36
C SER A 74 24.97 5.27 -12.12
N ALA A 75 25.11 6.04 -11.04
CA ALA A 75 25.47 5.51 -9.71
C ALA A 75 24.42 5.94 -8.71
N THR A 76 23.93 5.02 -7.90
CA THR A 76 22.96 5.26 -6.83
C THR A 76 23.46 4.64 -5.54
N VAL A 77 23.65 5.48 -4.52
CA VAL A 77 24.11 5.04 -3.19
C VAL A 77 23.04 5.39 -2.16
N VAL A 78 22.59 4.39 -1.39
CA VAL A 78 21.55 4.56 -0.39
C VAL A 78 22.14 4.38 1.00
N LEU A 79 21.88 5.33 1.90
CA LEU A 79 22.17 5.18 3.33
C LEU A 79 21.06 4.33 3.97
N THR A 80 21.43 3.23 4.61
CA THR A 80 20.50 2.41 5.39
C THR A 80 20.88 2.45 6.85
N ALA A 81 19.93 2.85 7.70
CA ALA A 81 20.12 2.85 9.14
C ALA A 81 19.72 1.48 9.72
N HIS A 82 20.68 0.58 9.92
CA HIS A 82 20.46 -0.69 10.60
C HIS A 82 21.12 -0.72 11.98
N GLN A 83 20.38 -1.22 12.98
CA GLN A 83 21.00 -1.74 14.19
C GLN A 83 21.72 -3.04 13.80
N SER A 84 23.01 -3.12 14.11
CA SER A 84 23.89 -4.24 13.78
C SER A 84 23.31 -5.57 14.22
N ALA A 85 23.06 -6.49 13.28
CA ALA A 85 22.92 -7.89 13.60
C ALA A 85 24.32 -8.45 14.00
N PRO A 86 24.43 -9.27 15.04
CA PRO A 86 25.72 -9.83 15.45
C PRO A 86 26.24 -10.79 14.38
N SER A 87 27.53 -10.65 14.06
CA SER A 87 28.28 -11.49 13.15
C SER A 87 28.15 -12.98 13.53
N LEU A 88 27.70 -13.81 12.61
CA LEU A 88 27.73 -15.27 12.72
C LEU A 88 29.18 -15.77 12.59
N SER A 89 29.83 -16.00 13.71
CA SER A 89 31.00 -16.89 13.79
C SER A 89 30.50 -18.35 13.85
N SER A 90 30.93 -19.14 12.88
CA SER A 90 30.67 -20.57 12.77
C SER A 90 31.21 -21.34 13.96
N SER A 91 30.39 -21.78 14.90
CA SER A 91 30.66 -22.93 15.76
C SER A 91 29.35 -23.64 16.05
N GLY A 92 29.30 -24.93 15.68
CA GLY A 92 28.16 -25.80 15.84
C GLY A 92 27.73 -25.95 17.30
N GLY A 93 26.48 -25.65 17.56
CA GLY A 93 25.82 -25.92 18.82
C GLY A 93 24.31 -25.72 18.60
N SER A 94 23.59 -26.83 18.62
CA SER A 94 22.13 -26.87 18.55
C SER A 94 21.54 -26.17 19.77
N SER A 95 21.23 -24.88 19.64
CA SER A 95 20.34 -24.17 20.57
C SER A 95 19.09 -23.77 19.82
N LYS A 96 17.94 -24.23 20.31
CA LYS A 96 16.61 -23.82 19.86
C LYS A 96 16.56 -22.28 19.87
N GLY A 97 16.65 -21.68 18.68
CA GLY A 97 16.55 -20.24 18.50
C GLY A 97 15.24 -19.73 19.05
N LYS A 98 15.34 -18.73 19.92
CA LYS A 98 14.22 -17.88 20.30
C LYS A 98 13.63 -17.31 19.00
N PRO A 99 12.30 -17.32 18.79
CA PRO A 99 11.71 -16.69 17.62
C PRO A 99 12.16 -15.22 17.53
N PRO A 100 12.26 -14.64 16.32
CA PRO A 100 12.54 -13.21 16.17
C PRO A 100 11.55 -12.42 17.04
N PRO A 101 11.94 -11.23 17.56
CA PRO A 101 11.06 -10.45 18.40
C PRO A 101 9.73 -10.28 17.68
N ASP A 102 8.65 -10.62 18.37
CA ASP A 102 7.28 -10.49 17.90
C ASP A 102 7.16 -9.16 17.15
N GLU A 103 6.78 -9.24 15.86
CA GLU A 103 6.40 -8.07 15.10
C GLU A 103 5.08 -7.59 15.70
N THR A 104 5.17 -6.77 16.75
CA THR A 104 4.02 -6.25 17.47
C THR A 104 3.15 -5.47 16.50
N ILE A 105 1.92 -5.94 16.32
CA ILE A 105 0.87 -5.20 15.62
C ILE A 105 0.79 -3.82 16.27
N PRO A 106 0.78 -2.73 15.48
CA PRO A 106 0.67 -1.39 16.03
C PRO A 106 -0.54 -1.28 16.97
N GLU A 107 -0.35 -0.71 18.16
CA GLU A 107 -1.38 -0.61 19.20
C GLU A 107 -2.67 0.05 18.72
N VAL A 108 -2.58 0.89 17.71
CA VAL A 108 -3.74 1.56 17.10
C VAL A 108 -4.79 0.57 16.59
N PHE A 109 -4.37 -0.62 16.14
CA PHE A 109 -5.31 -1.65 15.67
C PHE A 109 -6.10 -2.33 16.78
N ASN A 110 -5.72 -2.14 18.05
CA ASN A 110 -6.52 -2.62 19.18
C ASN A 110 -7.90 -1.92 19.31
N ARG A 111 -8.05 -0.76 18.66
CA ARG A 111 -9.30 0.03 18.61
C ARG A 111 -10.12 -0.25 17.35
N ILE A 112 -9.66 -1.11 16.47
CA ILE A 112 -10.28 -1.41 15.18
C ILE A 112 -10.75 -2.86 15.21
N LYS A 113 -12.07 -3.07 15.13
CA LYS A 113 -12.61 -4.42 15.21
C LYS A 113 -12.29 -5.25 13.96
N SER A 114 -12.37 -4.68 12.76
CA SER A 114 -12.11 -5.38 11.51
C SER A 114 -11.39 -4.49 10.50
N VAL A 115 -10.52 -5.07 9.68
CA VAL A 115 -9.84 -4.37 8.60
C VAL A 115 -10.17 -5.07 7.28
N ILE A 116 -10.78 -4.35 6.34
CA ILE A 116 -11.04 -4.81 4.97
C ILE A 116 -10.03 -4.14 4.04
N ALA A 117 -9.14 -4.92 3.45
CA ALA A 117 -8.22 -4.42 2.44
C ALA A 117 -8.89 -4.42 1.05
N VAL A 118 -8.87 -3.30 0.34
CA VAL A 118 -9.29 -3.20 -1.05
C VAL A 118 -8.05 -3.23 -1.92
N ALA A 119 -7.92 -4.26 -2.73
CA ALA A 119 -6.74 -4.56 -3.52
C ALA A 119 -7.06 -4.67 -5.01
N SER A 120 -6.03 -4.51 -5.84
CA SER A 120 -6.12 -4.77 -7.27
C SER A 120 -4.79 -5.22 -7.83
N GLY A 121 -4.82 -6.05 -8.87
CA GLY A 121 -3.61 -6.54 -9.53
C GLY A 121 -2.88 -5.47 -10.33
N LYS A 122 -3.58 -4.42 -10.79
CA LYS A 122 -3.01 -3.30 -11.57
C LYS A 122 -3.72 -1.98 -11.25
N GLY A 123 -3.09 -0.86 -11.66
CA GLY A 123 -3.70 0.47 -11.61
C GLY A 123 -4.83 0.65 -12.63
N GLY A 124 -5.72 1.63 -12.38
CA GLY A 124 -6.76 2.03 -13.34
C GLY A 124 -8.02 1.15 -13.35
N VAL A 125 -8.15 0.18 -12.44
CA VAL A 125 -9.37 -0.64 -12.32
C VAL A 125 -10.47 -0.02 -11.46
N GLY A 126 -10.26 1.16 -10.91
CA GLY A 126 -11.22 1.86 -10.05
C GLY A 126 -11.19 1.44 -8.58
N LYS A 127 -10.09 0.85 -8.11
CA LYS A 127 -9.89 0.38 -6.73
C LYS A 127 -10.26 1.43 -5.68
N SER A 128 -9.70 2.65 -5.76
CA SER A 128 -9.94 3.72 -4.80
C SER A 128 -11.38 4.23 -4.84
N THR A 129 -12.00 4.28 -6.02
CA THR A 129 -13.43 4.59 -6.17
C THR A 129 -14.28 3.54 -5.46
N VAL A 130 -13.92 2.26 -5.59
CA VAL A 130 -14.59 1.17 -4.88
C VAL A 130 -14.38 1.30 -3.37
N ALA A 131 -13.15 1.56 -2.91
CA ALA A 131 -12.84 1.70 -1.48
C ALA A 131 -13.66 2.84 -0.83
N VAL A 132 -13.72 4.02 -1.47
CA VAL A 132 -14.48 5.18 -0.99
C VAL A 132 -15.98 4.87 -0.91
N ASN A 133 -16.55 4.30 -1.97
CA ASN A 133 -17.99 4.05 -2.01
C ASN A 133 -18.41 2.88 -1.10
N LEU A 134 -17.57 1.85 -0.97
CA LEU A 134 -17.78 0.79 0.02
C LEU A 134 -17.77 1.34 1.44
N ALA A 135 -16.77 2.16 1.80
CA ALA A 135 -16.68 2.74 3.13
C ALA A 135 -17.87 3.65 3.44
N ALA A 136 -18.29 4.46 2.46
CA ALA A 136 -19.47 5.33 2.61
C ALA A 136 -20.78 4.53 2.73
N ALA A 137 -20.92 3.43 1.98
CA ALA A 137 -22.09 2.54 2.10
C ALA A 137 -22.12 1.84 3.47
N LEU A 138 -20.96 1.38 3.97
CA LEU A 138 -20.83 0.80 5.31
C LEU A 138 -21.21 1.82 6.42
N ALA A 139 -20.81 3.10 6.27
CA ALA A 139 -21.12 4.16 7.23
C ALA A 139 -22.61 4.50 7.31
N GLN A 140 -23.40 4.17 6.27
CA GLN A 140 -24.88 4.34 6.27
C GLN A 140 -25.60 3.15 6.95
N MET A 141 -24.89 2.07 7.27
CA MET A 141 -25.49 0.92 7.92
C MET A 141 -25.72 1.18 9.41
N GLN A 142 -26.70 0.48 9.97
CA GLN A 142 -26.92 0.40 11.41
C GLN A 142 -26.43 -0.94 11.95
N GLY A 143 -25.75 -0.91 13.07
CA GLY A 143 -25.38 -2.10 13.81
C GLY A 143 -26.60 -2.76 14.48
N GLU A 144 -26.39 -3.92 15.09
CA GLU A 144 -27.46 -4.67 15.81
C GLU A 144 -28.02 -3.89 17.02
N ASP A 145 -27.22 -2.98 17.56
CA ASP A 145 -27.61 -2.06 18.64
C ASP A 145 -28.38 -0.82 18.16
N GLY A 146 -28.63 -0.70 16.84
CA GLY A 146 -29.29 0.45 16.21
C GLY A 146 -28.42 1.69 16.09
N GLN A 147 -27.12 1.62 16.45
CA GLN A 147 -26.17 2.72 16.25
C GLN A 147 -25.55 2.64 14.85
N SER A 148 -25.09 3.79 14.33
CA SER A 148 -24.36 3.82 13.08
C SER A 148 -23.04 3.06 13.18
N VAL A 149 -22.71 2.27 12.16
CA VAL A 149 -21.43 1.55 12.10
C VAL A 149 -20.27 2.55 11.98
N LYS A 150 -19.29 2.45 12.86
CA LYS A 150 -18.13 3.37 12.89
C LYS A 150 -17.10 2.94 11.87
N ILE A 151 -16.93 3.73 10.84
CA ILE A 151 -16.09 3.40 9.68
C ILE A 151 -14.87 4.30 9.60
N GLY A 152 -13.68 3.68 9.38
CA GLY A 152 -12.47 4.34 8.94
C GLY A 152 -12.17 4.05 7.47
N LEU A 153 -11.52 4.99 6.80
CA LEU A 153 -11.00 4.83 5.44
C LEU A 153 -9.57 5.34 5.39
N LEU A 154 -8.63 4.46 5.08
CA LEU A 154 -7.21 4.79 4.95
C LEU A 154 -6.73 4.56 3.52
N ASP A 155 -6.22 5.61 2.89
CA ASP A 155 -5.53 5.55 1.60
C ASP A 155 -4.05 5.26 1.83
N ALA A 156 -3.63 4.07 1.45
CA ALA A 156 -2.26 3.61 1.55
C ALA A 156 -1.47 3.75 0.23
N ASP A 157 -2.07 4.34 -0.82
CA ASP A 157 -1.39 4.62 -2.08
C ASP A 157 -0.62 5.94 -2.02
N ILE A 158 0.60 5.88 -1.49
CA ILE A 158 1.46 7.05 -1.32
C ILE A 158 1.87 7.67 -2.66
N TYR A 159 1.96 6.88 -3.72
CA TYR A 159 2.38 7.37 -5.04
C TYR A 159 1.28 8.14 -5.79
N GLY A 160 0.04 7.79 -5.57
CA GLY A 160 -1.09 8.37 -6.25
C GLY A 160 -2.32 8.50 -5.35
N PRO A 161 -2.23 9.28 -4.25
CA PRO A 161 -3.32 9.37 -3.29
C PRO A 161 -4.57 9.94 -3.96
N SER A 162 -5.67 9.23 -3.85
CA SER A 162 -6.93 9.55 -4.54
C SER A 162 -7.97 10.18 -3.63
N LEU A 163 -7.89 9.96 -2.32
CA LEU A 163 -8.90 10.42 -1.37
C LEU A 163 -9.11 11.94 -1.33
N PRO A 164 -8.07 12.80 -1.45
CA PRO A 164 -8.29 14.24 -1.46
C PRO A 164 -9.30 14.68 -2.51
N LYS A 165 -9.24 14.10 -3.71
CA LYS A 165 -10.16 14.40 -4.82
C LYS A 165 -11.51 13.71 -4.64
N LEU A 166 -11.52 12.41 -4.34
CA LEU A 166 -12.74 11.61 -4.22
C LEU A 166 -13.65 12.03 -3.06
N LEU A 167 -13.11 12.76 -2.07
CA LEU A 167 -13.85 13.23 -0.89
C LEU A 167 -13.89 14.76 -0.79
N ASN A 168 -13.33 15.48 -1.76
CA ASN A 168 -13.19 16.94 -1.76
C ASN A 168 -12.62 17.47 -0.43
N VAL A 169 -11.51 16.85 0.02
CA VAL A 169 -10.78 17.25 1.22
C VAL A 169 -9.65 18.18 0.82
N THR A 170 -9.69 19.42 1.28
CA THR A 170 -8.68 20.46 1.05
C THR A 170 -7.95 20.88 2.32
N GLU A 171 -8.54 20.59 3.47
CA GLU A 171 -7.97 20.84 4.78
C GLU A 171 -6.89 19.82 5.14
N LYS A 172 -5.98 20.25 6.00
CA LYS A 172 -4.95 19.37 6.58
C LYS A 172 -5.47 18.76 7.88
N PRO A 173 -5.06 17.52 8.19
CA PRO A 173 -5.39 16.90 9.47
C PRO A 173 -4.74 17.67 10.63
N GLU A 174 -5.41 17.72 11.75
CA GLU A 174 -4.92 18.32 12.97
C GLU A 174 -3.95 17.39 13.69
N LEU A 175 -2.99 18.00 14.40
CA LEU A 175 -2.07 17.29 15.28
C LEU A 175 -2.40 17.63 16.72
N ASP A 176 -2.46 16.64 17.60
CA ASP A 176 -2.59 16.86 19.03
C ASP A 176 -1.23 17.20 19.70
N GLU A 177 -1.26 17.47 21.02
CA GLU A 177 -0.05 17.77 21.81
C GLU A 177 0.96 16.61 21.82
N ALA A 178 0.50 15.36 21.63
CA ALA A 178 1.31 14.17 21.53
C ALA A 178 1.81 13.92 20.08
N LYS A 179 1.56 14.85 19.16
CA LYS A 179 1.87 14.76 17.73
C LYS A 179 1.15 13.62 17.00
N LYS A 180 0.02 13.16 17.51
CA LYS A 180 -0.85 12.23 16.79
C LYS A 180 -1.66 12.98 15.76
N ILE A 181 -1.91 12.34 14.62
CA ILE A 181 -2.64 12.88 13.49
C ILE A 181 -4.11 12.51 13.64
N HIS A 182 -4.98 13.51 13.75
CA HIS A 182 -6.42 13.25 13.81
C HIS A 182 -6.98 12.99 12.40
N PRO A 183 -7.72 11.89 12.19
CA PRO A 183 -8.37 11.64 10.92
C PRO A 183 -9.42 12.72 10.63
N ILE A 184 -9.64 12.99 9.34
CA ILE A 184 -10.65 13.96 8.89
C ILE A 184 -11.99 13.25 8.74
N GLU A 185 -13.03 13.79 9.34
CA GLU A 185 -14.38 13.25 9.19
C GLU A 185 -15.00 13.72 7.87
N ARG A 186 -15.45 12.76 7.03
CA ARG A 186 -16.18 13.02 5.78
C ARG A 186 -17.23 11.94 5.55
N PHE A 187 -18.44 12.37 5.23
CA PHE A 187 -19.58 11.48 4.91
C PHE A 187 -19.82 10.38 5.95
N GLY A 188 -19.64 10.70 7.24
CA GLY A 188 -19.80 9.74 8.35
C GLY A 188 -18.63 8.76 8.51
N MET A 189 -17.52 8.96 7.80
CA MET A 189 -16.30 8.16 7.89
C MET A 189 -15.16 8.97 8.51
N GLN A 190 -14.30 8.30 9.28
CA GLN A 190 -12.99 8.83 9.68
C GLN A 190 -11.99 8.53 8.56
N THR A 191 -11.43 9.55 7.93
CA THR A 191 -10.62 9.37 6.72
C THR A 191 -9.18 9.85 6.91
N MET A 192 -8.23 9.12 6.33
CA MET A 192 -6.83 9.50 6.32
C MET A 192 -6.14 9.13 5.01
N SER A 193 -5.30 10.03 4.51
CA SER A 193 -4.46 9.84 3.33
C SER A 193 -3.19 10.67 3.48
N ILE A 194 -2.08 10.18 2.95
CA ILE A 194 -0.85 10.98 2.80
C ILE A 194 -1.12 12.25 1.97
N GLY A 195 -2.07 12.16 1.03
CA GLY A 195 -2.48 13.28 0.20
C GLY A 195 -3.10 14.46 0.95
N PHE A 196 -3.57 14.27 2.19
CA PHE A 196 -4.04 15.39 3.04
C PHE A 196 -2.88 16.20 3.64
N MET A 197 -1.69 15.60 3.72
CA MET A 197 -0.51 16.23 4.34
C MET A 197 0.43 16.86 3.32
N VAL A 198 0.48 16.35 2.10
CA VAL A 198 1.42 16.76 1.05
C VAL A 198 0.70 17.54 -0.04
N GLN A 199 1.19 18.73 -0.41
CA GLN A 199 0.64 19.48 -1.54
C GLN A 199 1.00 18.77 -2.86
N GLU A 200 0.04 18.65 -3.79
CA GLU A 200 0.23 18.02 -5.12
C GLU A 200 1.43 18.55 -5.92
N ALA A 201 1.83 19.81 -5.69
CA ALA A 201 2.95 20.44 -6.38
C ALA A 201 4.35 19.97 -5.90
N GLN A 202 4.43 19.30 -4.76
CA GLN A 202 5.67 18.72 -4.27
C GLN A 202 5.75 17.25 -4.69
N ALA A 203 6.12 17.00 -5.95
CA ALA A 203 6.53 15.68 -6.41
C ALA A 203 7.78 15.24 -5.62
N MET A 204 7.59 14.76 -4.40
CA MET A 204 8.65 14.10 -3.66
C MET A 204 8.99 12.81 -4.40
N VAL A 205 10.26 12.65 -4.75
CA VAL A 205 10.75 11.40 -5.34
C VAL A 205 10.80 10.36 -4.22
N TRP A 206 9.67 9.70 -4.00
CA TRP A 206 9.55 8.63 -3.02
C TRP A 206 10.33 7.40 -3.49
N ARG A 207 11.26 6.90 -2.68
CA ARG A 207 11.93 5.61 -2.90
C ARG A 207 11.25 4.54 -2.05
N GLY A 208 11.21 3.29 -2.53
CA GLY A 208 10.48 2.18 -1.87
C GLY A 208 10.63 2.10 -0.35
N PRO A 209 11.86 2.10 0.23
CA PRO A 209 12.04 2.07 1.69
C PRO A 209 11.47 3.29 2.43
N MET A 210 11.49 4.48 1.82
CA MET A 210 10.90 5.68 2.40
C MET A 210 9.36 5.59 2.42
N VAL A 211 8.78 5.03 1.37
CA VAL A 211 7.32 4.80 1.29
C VAL A 211 6.86 3.84 2.38
N GLN A 212 7.57 2.73 2.58
CA GLN A 212 7.26 1.79 3.67
C GLN A 212 7.35 2.46 5.04
N GLY A 213 8.40 3.25 5.28
CA GLY A 213 8.59 3.99 6.53
C GLY A 213 7.46 5.00 6.76
N ALA A 214 7.12 5.80 5.76
CA ALA A 214 6.05 6.80 5.85
C ALA A 214 4.67 6.15 6.07
N LEU A 215 4.40 5.03 5.40
CA LEU A 215 3.16 4.29 5.58
C LEU A 215 3.05 3.72 7.01
N LEU A 216 4.09 3.05 7.50
CA LEU A 216 4.11 2.52 8.86
C LEU A 216 4.00 3.63 9.90
N GLN A 217 4.65 4.77 9.68
CA GLN A 217 4.52 5.93 10.53
C GLN A 217 3.08 6.47 10.50
N MET A 218 2.49 6.65 9.34
CA MET A 218 1.09 7.08 9.21
C MET A 218 0.13 6.10 9.92
N LEU A 219 0.35 4.80 9.78
CA LEU A 219 -0.45 3.79 10.49
C LEU A 219 -0.33 3.89 12.01
N ASN A 220 0.85 4.22 12.54
CA ASN A 220 1.09 4.33 13.97
C ASN A 220 0.66 5.68 14.56
N ASP A 221 0.74 6.75 13.77
CA ASP A 221 0.58 8.13 14.26
C ASP A 221 -0.84 8.65 14.12
N VAL A 222 -1.71 7.98 13.35
CA VAL A 222 -3.12 8.37 13.26
C VAL A 222 -3.87 7.96 14.52
N ALA A 223 -4.51 8.93 15.16
CA ALA A 223 -5.34 8.75 16.35
C ALA A 223 -6.74 8.26 15.98
N TRP A 224 -6.83 7.03 15.44
CA TRP A 224 -8.13 6.44 15.13
C TRP A 224 -9.00 6.35 16.40
N PRO A 225 -10.28 6.77 16.34
CA PRO A 225 -11.24 6.42 17.38
C PRO A 225 -11.51 4.91 17.37
N GLU A 226 -12.41 4.45 18.24
CA GLU A 226 -12.94 3.08 18.11
C GLU A 226 -13.68 2.93 16.76
N LEU A 227 -13.27 1.95 15.96
CA LEU A 227 -13.86 1.64 14.66
C LEU A 227 -14.41 0.22 14.64
N ASP A 228 -15.55 0.04 14.00
CA ASP A 228 -16.08 -1.27 13.69
C ASP A 228 -15.35 -1.87 12.47
N ILE A 229 -15.16 -1.07 11.44
CA ILE A 229 -14.47 -1.48 10.21
C ILE A 229 -13.52 -0.36 9.75
N LEU A 230 -12.27 -0.70 9.46
CA LEU A 230 -11.34 0.13 8.69
C LEU A 230 -11.25 -0.42 7.27
N VAL A 231 -11.63 0.38 6.28
CA VAL A 231 -11.37 0.10 4.86
C VAL A 231 -9.98 0.63 4.50
N LEU A 232 -9.13 -0.25 3.98
CA LEU A 232 -7.76 0.07 3.63
C LEU A 232 -7.62 0.02 2.10
N ASP A 233 -7.48 1.18 1.46
CA ASP A 233 -7.22 1.30 0.02
C ASP A 233 -5.74 1.04 -0.24
N LEU A 234 -5.40 -0.17 -0.72
CA LEU A 234 -4.01 -0.59 -0.95
C LEU A 234 -3.43 0.06 -2.22
N PRO A 235 -2.12 0.28 -2.33
CA PRO A 235 -1.50 0.65 -3.60
C PRO A 235 -1.78 -0.41 -4.68
N PRO A 236 -1.77 -0.07 -5.97
CA PRO A 236 -2.01 -1.05 -7.04
C PRO A 236 -0.82 -2.02 -7.20
N GLY A 237 -1.11 -3.21 -7.73
CA GLY A 237 -0.10 -4.23 -8.03
C GLY A 237 0.06 -5.29 -6.94
N THR A 238 1.21 -5.97 -6.92
CA THR A 238 1.54 -7.07 -5.99
C THR A 238 2.99 -6.96 -5.50
N GLY A 239 3.45 -5.73 -5.31
CA GLY A 239 4.83 -5.43 -4.93
C GLY A 239 5.09 -5.53 -3.42
N ASP A 240 6.34 -5.26 -3.04
CA ASP A 240 6.83 -5.36 -1.65
C ASP A 240 6.03 -4.50 -0.67
N ILE A 241 5.48 -3.37 -1.12
CA ILE A 241 4.69 -2.47 -0.26
C ILE A 241 3.38 -3.14 0.17
N GLN A 242 2.65 -3.75 -0.77
CA GLN A 242 1.42 -4.48 -0.45
C GLN A 242 1.68 -5.68 0.46
N LEU A 243 2.75 -6.42 0.18
CA LEU A 243 3.16 -7.55 1.01
C LEU A 243 3.49 -7.08 2.44
N THR A 244 4.23 -5.97 2.58
CA THR A 244 4.55 -5.38 3.88
C THR A 244 3.30 -4.96 4.63
N ILE A 245 2.34 -4.30 3.95
CA ILE A 245 1.06 -3.90 4.54
C ILE A 245 0.30 -5.14 5.05
N ALA A 246 0.15 -6.15 4.19
CA ALA A 246 -0.57 -7.38 4.53
C ALA A 246 0.08 -8.19 5.67
N GLN A 247 1.39 -8.02 5.89
CA GLN A 247 2.12 -8.66 7.01
C GLN A 247 2.07 -7.85 8.30
N LYS A 248 2.02 -6.52 8.22
CA LYS A 248 2.11 -5.63 9.39
C LYS A 248 0.74 -5.20 9.94
N ILE A 249 -0.29 -5.23 9.11
CA ILE A 249 -1.66 -4.86 9.50
C ILE A 249 -2.48 -6.13 9.70
N PRO A 250 -3.29 -6.23 10.76
CA PRO A 250 -4.17 -7.38 11.00
C PRO A 250 -5.38 -7.32 10.06
N VAL A 251 -5.15 -7.56 8.77
CA VAL A 251 -6.21 -7.56 7.75
C VAL A 251 -7.16 -8.72 8.00
N THR A 252 -8.42 -8.43 8.27
CA THR A 252 -9.47 -9.44 8.49
C THR A 252 -9.80 -10.16 7.20
N GLY A 253 -9.82 -9.43 6.07
CA GLY A 253 -10.01 -10.01 4.76
C GLY A 253 -9.82 -9.00 3.64
N ALA A 254 -9.66 -9.48 2.41
CA ALA A 254 -9.39 -8.67 1.24
C ALA A 254 -10.52 -8.73 0.20
N LEU A 255 -10.95 -7.56 -0.28
CA LEU A 255 -11.76 -7.39 -1.48
C LEU A 255 -10.82 -7.17 -2.67
N VAL A 256 -10.91 -8.01 -3.69
CA VAL A 256 -10.08 -7.87 -4.90
C VAL A 256 -10.90 -7.28 -6.03
N VAL A 257 -10.48 -6.11 -6.52
CA VAL A 257 -11.13 -5.39 -7.61
C VAL A 257 -10.43 -5.67 -8.93
N THR A 258 -11.20 -6.02 -9.95
CA THR A 258 -10.72 -6.27 -11.30
C THR A 258 -11.63 -5.59 -12.34
N THR A 259 -11.30 -5.75 -13.62
CA THR A 259 -12.15 -5.43 -14.77
C THR A 259 -12.26 -6.66 -15.66
N PRO A 260 -13.24 -6.77 -16.59
CA PRO A 260 -13.44 -7.98 -17.42
C PRO A 260 -12.25 -8.38 -18.30
N GLN A 261 -11.31 -7.45 -18.55
CA GLN A 261 -10.18 -7.64 -19.46
C GLN A 261 -9.24 -8.75 -19.01
N ASN A 262 -8.83 -9.64 -19.90
CA ASN A 262 -7.91 -10.75 -19.62
C ASN A 262 -6.60 -10.33 -18.92
N LEU A 263 -6.05 -9.18 -19.27
CA LEU A 263 -4.83 -8.67 -18.63
C LEU A 263 -5.05 -8.35 -17.15
N ALA A 264 -6.22 -7.79 -16.79
CA ALA A 264 -6.56 -7.51 -15.40
C ALA A 264 -6.72 -8.82 -14.60
N VAL A 265 -7.36 -9.82 -15.19
CA VAL A 265 -7.54 -11.15 -14.60
C VAL A 265 -6.22 -11.84 -14.25
N ALA A 266 -5.21 -11.75 -15.15
CA ALA A 266 -3.88 -12.30 -14.88
C ALA A 266 -3.20 -11.65 -13.67
N ASP A 267 -3.42 -10.36 -13.47
CA ASP A 267 -2.86 -9.64 -12.32
C ASP A 267 -3.59 -9.95 -11.01
N VAL A 268 -4.89 -10.21 -11.05
CA VAL A 268 -5.69 -10.66 -9.90
C VAL A 268 -5.16 -11.95 -9.32
N ARG A 269 -4.78 -12.92 -10.15
CA ARG A 269 -4.19 -14.19 -9.69
C ARG A 269 -2.94 -13.95 -8.83
N ARG A 270 -2.11 -12.98 -9.20
CA ARG A 270 -0.93 -12.60 -8.39
C ARG A 270 -1.32 -12.00 -7.04
N SER A 271 -2.38 -11.17 -7.01
CA SER A 271 -2.89 -10.59 -5.76
C SER A 271 -3.44 -11.66 -4.82
N ILE A 272 -4.22 -12.60 -5.33
CA ILE A 272 -4.75 -13.73 -4.55
C ILE A 272 -3.60 -14.55 -3.97
N ASN A 273 -2.61 -14.94 -4.78
CA ASN A 273 -1.42 -15.66 -4.30
C ASN A 273 -0.64 -14.91 -3.21
N MET A 274 -0.64 -13.58 -3.24
CA MET A 274 -0.03 -12.77 -2.17
C MET A 274 -0.85 -12.89 -0.87
N PHE A 275 -2.18 -12.80 -0.94
CA PHE A 275 -3.05 -12.96 0.22
C PHE A 275 -3.00 -14.37 0.81
N ASP A 276 -2.91 -15.41 -0.03
CA ASP A 276 -2.68 -16.78 0.42
C ASP A 276 -1.38 -16.92 1.23
N LYS A 277 -0.28 -16.32 0.75
CA LYS A 277 1.01 -16.33 1.45
C LYS A 277 0.96 -15.60 2.79
N THR A 278 0.18 -14.55 2.91
CA THR A 278 -0.02 -13.79 4.16
C THR A 278 -1.14 -14.36 5.03
N LYS A 279 -1.80 -15.44 4.60
CA LYS A 279 -2.95 -16.05 5.27
C LYS A 279 -4.11 -15.08 5.48
N THR A 280 -4.26 -14.12 4.58
CA THR A 280 -5.36 -13.16 4.58
C THR A 280 -6.50 -13.73 3.76
N PRO A 281 -7.69 -13.95 4.31
CA PRO A 281 -8.83 -14.44 3.55
C PRO A 281 -9.22 -13.47 2.42
N VAL A 282 -9.51 -13.99 1.23
CA VAL A 282 -10.12 -13.20 0.16
C VAL A 282 -11.64 -13.26 0.35
N LEU A 283 -12.25 -12.12 0.72
CA LEU A 283 -13.69 -11.98 0.93
C LEU A 283 -14.47 -12.14 -0.38
N GLY A 284 -13.84 -11.79 -1.48
CA GLY A 284 -14.38 -12.00 -2.82
C GLY A 284 -13.74 -11.10 -3.87
N ILE A 285 -14.20 -11.32 -5.11
CA ILE A 285 -13.76 -10.61 -6.31
C ILE A 285 -14.91 -9.78 -6.85
N LEU A 286 -14.69 -8.45 -7.01
CA LEU A 286 -15.61 -7.52 -7.63
C LEU A 286 -15.12 -7.18 -9.04
N GLU A 287 -15.97 -7.38 -10.06
CA GLU A 287 -15.67 -6.96 -11.43
C GLU A 287 -16.19 -5.56 -11.68
N ASN A 288 -15.34 -4.55 -11.64
CA ASN A 288 -15.69 -3.17 -11.98
C ASN A 288 -15.75 -2.97 -13.49
N MET A 289 -16.53 -1.98 -13.95
CA MET A 289 -16.75 -1.68 -15.38
C MET A 289 -17.29 -2.90 -16.15
N ALA A 290 -18.10 -3.72 -15.50
CA ALA A 290 -18.60 -4.97 -16.05
C ALA A 290 -19.54 -4.76 -17.22
N TRP A 291 -20.37 -3.72 -17.18
CA TRP A 291 -21.32 -3.37 -18.22
C TRP A 291 -21.74 -1.91 -18.08
N MET A 292 -22.41 -1.38 -19.10
CA MET A 292 -23.09 -0.08 -19.11
C MET A 292 -24.47 -0.22 -19.71
N SER A 293 -25.41 0.67 -19.33
CA SER A 293 -26.73 0.72 -19.95
C SER A 293 -26.64 1.29 -21.36
N GLY A 294 -27.18 0.56 -22.34
CA GLY A 294 -27.36 1.05 -23.68
C GLY A 294 -28.64 1.90 -23.82
N PRO A 295 -28.87 2.54 -25.00
CA PRO A 295 -29.99 3.43 -25.24
C PRO A 295 -31.38 2.82 -25.05
N ASN A 296 -31.48 1.48 -25.23
CA ASN A 296 -32.75 0.76 -25.11
C ASN A 296 -32.83 -0.06 -23.81
N GLY A 297 -31.93 0.19 -22.85
CA GLY A 297 -31.83 -0.54 -21.58
C GLY A 297 -31.09 -1.88 -21.65
N GLU A 298 -30.52 -2.24 -22.81
CA GLU A 298 -29.67 -3.41 -22.95
C GLU A 298 -28.33 -3.22 -22.22
N ARG A 299 -27.71 -4.33 -21.79
CA ARG A 299 -26.36 -4.29 -21.21
C ARG A 299 -25.31 -4.34 -22.32
N LEU A 300 -24.48 -3.32 -22.39
CA LEU A 300 -23.32 -3.25 -23.26
C LEU A 300 -22.05 -3.58 -22.44
N HIS A 301 -21.13 -4.33 -23.02
CA HIS A 301 -19.91 -4.79 -22.36
C HIS A 301 -18.65 -4.24 -23.04
N PRO A 302 -18.29 -2.97 -22.83
CA PRO A 302 -17.19 -2.33 -23.56
C PRO A 302 -15.82 -2.94 -23.27
N PHE A 303 -15.69 -3.64 -22.13
CA PHE A 303 -14.43 -4.24 -21.71
C PHE A 303 -14.46 -5.79 -21.73
N GLY A 304 -15.45 -6.42 -22.35
CA GLY A 304 -15.66 -7.86 -22.35
C GLY A 304 -16.56 -8.33 -21.20
N THR A 305 -16.60 -9.64 -20.95
CA THR A 305 -17.49 -10.26 -19.96
C THR A 305 -16.82 -11.40 -19.23
N GLY A 306 -17.20 -11.60 -17.95
CA GLY A 306 -16.93 -12.84 -17.21
C GLY A 306 -15.50 -13.04 -16.73
N GLY A 307 -14.61 -12.04 -16.86
CA GLY A 307 -13.23 -12.17 -16.40
C GLY A 307 -13.13 -12.36 -14.88
N GLY A 308 -13.90 -11.56 -14.12
CA GLY A 308 -13.96 -11.64 -12.66
C GLY A 308 -14.60 -12.93 -12.17
N GLU A 309 -15.70 -13.36 -12.81
CA GLU A 309 -16.35 -14.62 -12.49
C GLU A 309 -15.46 -15.85 -12.77
N SER A 310 -14.77 -15.84 -13.91
CA SER A 310 -13.84 -16.90 -14.27
C SER A 310 -12.70 -17.06 -13.27
N ILE A 311 -12.05 -15.96 -12.87
CA ILE A 311 -10.96 -16.02 -11.89
C ILE A 311 -11.46 -16.37 -10.48
N ALA A 312 -12.67 -15.97 -10.11
CA ALA A 312 -13.30 -16.35 -8.86
C ALA A 312 -13.52 -17.87 -8.79
N ALA A 313 -14.07 -18.46 -9.86
CA ALA A 313 -14.24 -19.90 -9.98
C ALA A 313 -12.90 -20.66 -9.98
N GLU A 314 -11.91 -20.17 -10.72
CA GLU A 314 -10.56 -20.77 -10.79
C GLU A 314 -9.87 -20.82 -9.42
N THR A 315 -10.01 -19.75 -8.65
CA THR A 315 -9.32 -19.57 -7.36
C THR A 315 -10.16 -19.97 -6.16
N LEU A 316 -11.38 -20.47 -6.39
CA LEU A 316 -12.34 -20.88 -5.35
C LEU A 316 -12.70 -19.75 -4.37
N ASN A 317 -12.67 -18.51 -4.86
CA ASN A 317 -13.08 -17.33 -4.09
C ASN A 317 -14.50 -16.89 -4.48
N PRO A 318 -15.25 -16.21 -3.60
CA PRO A 318 -16.56 -15.69 -3.93
C PRO A 318 -16.51 -14.65 -5.06
N PHE A 319 -17.43 -14.72 -6.02
CA PHE A 319 -17.69 -13.64 -6.98
C PHE A 319 -18.77 -12.72 -6.41
N LEU A 320 -18.44 -11.46 -6.18
CA LEU A 320 -19.33 -10.47 -5.55
C LEU A 320 -20.15 -9.66 -6.57
N GLY A 321 -20.08 -10.05 -7.82
CA GLY A 321 -20.85 -9.43 -8.90
C GLY A 321 -20.06 -8.42 -9.72
N GLY A 322 -20.79 -7.77 -10.63
CA GLY A 322 -20.26 -6.78 -11.56
C GLY A 322 -20.80 -5.40 -11.26
N LEU A 323 -19.91 -4.43 -11.08
CA LEU A 323 -20.24 -3.02 -10.93
C LEU A 323 -20.44 -2.37 -12.31
N VAL A 324 -21.56 -1.69 -12.46
CA VAL A 324 -21.94 -0.98 -13.68
C VAL A 324 -21.03 0.23 -13.93
N LEU A 325 -20.69 0.46 -15.18
CA LEU A 325 -20.09 1.74 -15.63
C LEU A 325 -21.21 2.78 -15.70
N ASP A 326 -21.45 3.45 -14.59
CA ASP A 326 -22.56 4.39 -14.39
C ASP A 326 -22.03 5.83 -14.48
N PRO A 327 -22.60 6.70 -15.33
CA PRO A 327 -22.26 8.13 -15.35
C PRO A 327 -22.38 8.80 -13.99
N ALA A 328 -23.39 8.42 -13.18
CA ALA A 328 -23.58 8.97 -11.85
C ALA A 328 -22.38 8.70 -10.92
N LEU A 329 -21.69 7.56 -11.10
CA LEU A 329 -20.49 7.25 -10.32
C LEU A 329 -19.31 8.18 -10.69
N GLN A 330 -19.19 8.52 -11.98
CA GLN A 330 -18.17 9.48 -12.43
C GLN A 330 -18.49 10.90 -11.96
N GLU A 331 -19.73 11.35 -12.14
CA GLU A 331 -20.20 12.68 -11.70
C GLU A 331 -19.99 12.86 -10.18
N ALA A 332 -20.31 11.83 -9.40
CA ALA A 332 -20.08 11.80 -7.96
C ALA A 332 -18.59 11.93 -7.61
N ALA A 333 -17.74 11.16 -8.29
CA ALA A 333 -16.28 11.21 -8.09
C ALA A 333 -15.69 12.59 -8.45
N ASP A 334 -16.15 13.21 -9.54
CA ASP A 334 -15.74 14.57 -9.97
C ASP A 334 -16.25 15.65 -9.00
N ALA A 335 -17.41 15.43 -8.39
CA ALA A 335 -17.95 16.29 -7.33
C ALA A 335 -17.29 16.07 -5.95
N GLY A 336 -16.41 15.06 -5.82
CA GLY A 336 -15.76 14.70 -4.56
C GLY A 336 -16.72 14.15 -3.52
N GLN A 337 -17.70 13.37 -3.94
CA GLN A 337 -18.72 12.75 -3.08
C GLN A 337 -18.88 11.26 -3.42
N PRO A 338 -19.11 10.39 -2.42
CA PRO A 338 -19.49 9.01 -2.68
C PRO A 338 -20.83 8.92 -3.43
N VAL A 339 -20.97 8.00 -4.39
CA VAL A 339 -22.20 7.86 -5.18
C VAL A 339 -23.42 7.50 -4.34
N VAL A 340 -23.22 6.76 -3.25
CA VAL A 340 -24.28 6.40 -2.30
C VAL A 340 -24.86 7.62 -1.58
N THR A 341 -24.16 8.76 -1.59
CA THR A 341 -24.62 10.04 -1.05
C THR A 341 -25.08 10.99 -2.17
N TYR A 342 -24.32 11.02 -3.27
CA TYR A 342 -24.57 11.92 -4.40
C TYR A 342 -25.80 11.52 -5.23
N ALA A 343 -25.92 10.23 -5.54
CA ALA A 343 -27.01 9.68 -6.36
C ALA A 343 -27.49 8.33 -5.78
N PRO A 344 -28.16 8.33 -4.61
CA PRO A 344 -28.51 7.11 -3.88
C PRO A 344 -29.44 6.16 -4.66
N GLU A 345 -30.20 6.68 -5.62
CA GLU A 345 -31.11 5.90 -6.47
C GLU A 345 -30.42 5.33 -7.73
N SER A 346 -29.13 5.60 -7.94
CA SER A 346 -28.38 5.09 -9.10
C SER A 346 -28.12 3.59 -8.99
N LEU A 347 -27.92 2.94 -10.15
CA LEU A 347 -27.58 1.52 -10.18
C LEU A 347 -26.26 1.23 -9.43
N ALA A 348 -25.28 2.11 -9.58
CA ALA A 348 -24.00 1.98 -8.89
C ALA A 348 -24.17 2.05 -7.36
N ALA A 349 -24.97 2.98 -6.85
CA ALA A 349 -25.24 3.09 -5.42
C ALA A 349 -25.86 1.81 -4.85
N GLY A 350 -26.85 1.23 -5.56
CA GLY A 350 -27.46 -0.04 -5.17
C GLY A 350 -26.44 -1.17 -5.04
N VAL A 351 -25.52 -1.30 -5.99
CA VAL A 351 -24.44 -2.32 -5.93
C VAL A 351 -23.52 -2.11 -4.71
N PHE A 352 -23.17 -0.86 -4.38
CA PHE A 352 -22.32 -0.59 -3.21
C PHE A 352 -23.04 -0.89 -1.89
N VAL A 353 -24.34 -0.65 -1.80
CA VAL A 353 -25.13 -1.01 -0.62
C VAL A 353 -25.18 -2.53 -0.43
N GLU A 354 -25.43 -3.30 -1.47
CA GLU A 354 -25.40 -4.78 -1.42
C GLU A 354 -24.00 -5.31 -1.07
N LEU A 355 -22.96 -4.73 -1.67
CA LEU A 355 -21.56 -5.08 -1.39
C LEU A 355 -21.20 -4.84 0.06
N ALA A 356 -21.61 -3.70 0.62
CA ALA A 356 -21.37 -3.34 2.02
C ALA A 356 -22.04 -4.35 2.97
N GLN A 357 -23.29 -4.72 2.74
CA GLN A 357 -24.02 -5.71 3.53
C GLN A 357 -23.32 -7.08 3.47
N THR A 358 -22.93 -7.51 2.29
CA THR A 358 -22.24 -8.80 2.07
C THR A 358 -20.90 -8.84 2.81
N LEU A 359 -20.07 -7.79 2.68
CA LEU A 359 -18.76 -7.75 3.31
C LEU A 359 -18.85 -7.55 4.83
N ALA A 360 -19.81 -6.78 5.33
CA ALA A 360 -20.04 -6.66 6.78
C ALA A 360 -20.39 -8.01 7.41
N THR A 361 -21.23 -8.81 6.74
CA THR A 361 -21.55 -10.18 7.18
C THR A 361 -20.31 -11.07 7.13
N ALA A 362 -19.58 -11.08 6.01
CA ALA A 362 -18.40 -11.94 5.85
C ALA A 362 -17.32 -11.68 6.91
N VAL A 363 -17.03 -10.42 7.26
CA VAL A 363 -16.04 -10.12 8.31
C VAL A 363 -16.51 -10.47 9.72
N LYS A 364 -17.82 -10.49 9.95
CA LYS A 364 -18.42 -10.95 11.22
C LYS A 364 -18.27 -12.47 11.37
N ASP A 365 -18.56 -13.21 10.30
CA ASP A 365 -18.46 -14.68 10.28
C ASP A 365 -17.03 -15.18 10.48
N LEU A 366 -16.02 -14.45 9.96
CA LEU A 366 -14.62 -14.79 10.16
C LEU A 366 -14.12 -14.61 11.60
N LYS A 367 -14.90 -13.95 12.46
CA LYS A 367 -14.56 -13.68 13.88
C LYS A 367 -15.37 -14.51 14.87
N SER A 368 -16.45 -15.11 14.40
CA SER A 368 -17.26 -16.03 15.18
C SER A 368 -16.64 -17.42 15.22
#